data_bac841818330930a0571d5a6d7dbf51f
#
_entry.id   bac841818330930a0571d5a6d7dbf51f
#
_cell.length_a   1.000
_cell.length_b   1.000
_cell.length_c   1.000
_cell.angle_alpha   90.00
_cell.angle_beta   90.00
_cell.angle_gamma   90.00
#
_symmetry.space_group_name_H-M   'P 1'
#
loop_
_entity.id
_entity.type
_entity.pdbx_description
1 polymer ?
#
loop_
_entity_poly.entity_id
_entity_poly.type
_entity_poly.pdbx_seq_one_letter_code
_entity_poly.pdbx_strand_id
1 'polypeptide(L)'
;MELDFISRCTIKGEIKGGQIDCIAHQYPWIEPFLEKNGIRLANIVDIAAMKLNAIAGNGTRIKDFIDIAYLSSYLSFEEMLHAYEQKYKANSVIPLKAITYWDDINFSEPIRMLDASTFRWQKIEKRLREMQRFPNKKIL
;
A
#
# COMPACT_ATOMS: atom_id res chain seq x y z
N MET A 1 -2.14 5.04 26.08
CA MET A 1 -1.29 4.91 24.89
C MET A 1 0.14 5.19 25.27
N GLU A 2 1.02 4.27 24.98
CA GLU A 2 2.45 4.49 25.14
C GLU A 2 2.98 5.11 23.86
N LEU A 3 3.75 6.21 23.97
CA LEU A 3 4.27 6.94 22.81
C LEU A 3 5.71 6.50 22.50
N ASP A 4 5.95 6.02 21.28
CA ASP A 4 7.28 5.63 20.81
C ASP A 4 7.98 6.75 20.07
N PHE A 5 7.20 7.60 19.36
CA PHE A 5 7.75 8.63 18.50
C PHE A 5 6.74 9.77 18.27
N ILE A 6 7.24 11.00 18.32
CA ILE A 6 6.46 12.20 18.00
C ILE A 6 7.29 13.08 17.07
N SER A 7 6.69 13.48 15.94
CA SER A 7 7.21 14.50 15.05
C SER A 7 6.11 15.47 14.65
N ARG A 8 6.42 16.48 13.82
CA ARG A 8 5.44 17.49 13.39
C ARG A 8 4.16 16.89 12.79
N CYS A 9 4.26 15.77 12.05
CA CYS A 9 3.14 15.20 11.30
C CYS A 9 2.84 13.74 11.65
N THR A 10 3.52 13.18 12.66
CA THR A 10 3.39 11.75 12.98
C THR A 10 3.50 11.52 14.47
N ILE A 11 2.56 10.74 15.01
CA ILE A 11 2.60 10.19 16.37
C ILE A 11 2.54 8.67 16.22
N LYS A 12 3.50 7.97 16.79
CA LYS A 12 3.53 6.51 16.83
C LYS A 12 3.46 6.04 18.27
N GLY A 13 2.73 4.98 18.51
CA GLY A 13 2.60 4.43 19.85
C GLY A 13 1.89 3.09 19.86
N GLU A 14 1.59 2.62 21.07
CA GLU A 14 0.96 1.34 21.30
C GLU A 14 -0.23 1.47 22.24
N ILE A 15 -1.31 0.77 21.93
CA ILE A 15 -2.49 0.62 22.80
C ILE A 15 -2.78 -0.87 22.91
N LYS A 16 -2.73 -1.41 24.13
CA LYS A 16 -3.06 -2.83 24.43
C LYS A 16 -2.34 -3.81 23.50
N GLY A 17 -1.05 -3.62 23.22
CA GLY A 17 -0.24 -4.46 22.35
C GLY A 17 -0.43 -4.21 20.85
N GLY A 18 -1.32 -3.28 20.46
CA GLY A 18 -1.53 -2.90 19.07
C GLY A 18 -0.78 -1.62 18.72
N GLN A 19 0.02 -1.66 17.66
CA GLN A 19 0.74 -0.49 17.17
C GLN A 19 -0.23 0.47 16.47
N ILE A 20 -0.09 1.76 16.78
CA ILE A 20 -0.91 2.83 16.19
C ILE A 20 0.02 3.92 15.67
N ASP A 21 -0.17 4.27 14.40
CA ASP A 21 0.49 5.38 13.75
C ASP A 21 -0.57 6.43 13.39
N CYS A 22 -0.47 7.63 13.99
CA CYS A 22 -1.32 8.77 13.65
C CYS A 22 -0.52 9.69 12.74
N ILE A 23 -0.89 9.77 11.49
CA ILE A 23 -0.15 10.50 10.46
C ILE A 23 -1.07 11.57 9.86
N ALA A 24 -0.57 12.82 9.77
CA ALA A 24 -1.31 13.88 9.08
C ALA A 24 -1.37 13.58 7.57
N HIS A 25 -2.59 13.40 7.08
CA HIS A 25 -2.84 13.11 5.66
C HIS A 25 -3.28 14.40 4.96
N GLN A 26 -2.37 15.06 4.26
CA GLN A 26 -2.57 16.36 3.63
C GLN A 26 -2.84 16.26 2.12
N TYR A 27 -3.43 15.16 1.67
CA TYR A 27 -3.76 14.90 0.28
C TYR A 27 -5.26 14.75 0.09
N PRO A 28 -5.80 15.04 -1.12
CA PRO A 28 -7.23 14.87 -1.37
C PRO A 28 -7.64 13.39 -1.25
N TRP A 29 -8.84 13.15 -0.74
CA TRP A 29 -9.49 11.85 -0.82
C TRP A 29 -10.14 11.72 -2.20
N ILE A 30 -9.81 10.63 -2.91
CA ILE A 30 -10.32 10.41 -4.28
C ILE A 30 -11.73 9.86 -4.24
N GLU A 31 -11.97 8.91 -3.32
CA GLU A 31 -13.27 8.27 -3.13
C GLU A 31 -13.79 8.51 -1.71
N PRO A 32 -15.14 8.45 -1.52
CA PRO A 32 -15.73 8.59 -0.19
C PRO A 32 -15.23 7.55 0.79
N PHE A 33 -15.15 7.93 2.08
CA PHE A 33 -14.88 6.99 3.15
C PHE A 33 -15.95 5.91 3.23
N LEU A 34 -15.52 4.71 3.62
CA LEU A 34 -16.41 3.67 4.12
C LEU A 34 -16.58 3.86 5.62
N GLU A 35 -17.79 3.63 6.14
CA GLU A 35 -18.05 3.70 7.56
C GLU A 35 -18.43 2.32 8.07
N LYS A 36 -17.75 1.87 9.14
CA LYS A 36 -18.04 0.59 9.80
C LYS A 36 -17.95 0.79 11.30
N ASN A 37 -19.07 0.53 12.02
CA ASN A 37 -19.14 0.65 13.48
C ASN A 37 -18.68 2.03 14.00
N GLY A 38 -19.07 3.11 13.32
CA GLY A 38 -18.68 4.48 13.67
C GLY A 38 -17.25 4.87 13.30
N ILE A 39 -16.49 3.98 12.69
CA ILE A 39 -15.10 4.22 12.23
C ILE A 39 -15.11 4.50 10.74
N ARG A 40 -14.48 5.60 10.32
CA ARG A 40 -14.27 5.92 8.91
C ARG A 40 -13.02 5.21 8.40
N LEU A 41 -13.19 4.47 7.31
CA LEU A 41 -12.14 3.72 6.64
C LEU A 41 -11.88 4.32 5.26
N ALA A 42 -10.61 4.41 4.88
CA ALA A 42 -10.24 4.82 3.53
C ALA A 42 -10.76 3.81 2.50
N ASN A 43 -11.18 4.32 1.34
CA ASN A 43 -11.54 3.48 0.22
C ASN A 43 -10.31 2.77 -0.36
N ILE A 44 -10.50 1.59 -0.97
CA ILE A 44 -9.38 0.81 -1.54
C ILE A 44 -8.64 1.57 -2.66
N VAL A 45 -9.31 2.46 -3.37
CA VAL A 45 -8.69 3.32 -4.40
C VAL A 45 -7.66 4.25 -3.76
N ASP A 46 -8.02 4.91 -2.66
CA ASP A 46 -7.10 5.76 -1.90
C ASP A 46 -5.97 4.94 -1.27
N ILE A 47 -6.27 3.77 -0.73
CA ILE A 47 -5.25 2.87 -0.15
C ILE A 47 -4.25 2.45 -1.22
N ALA A 48 -4.70 2.07 -2.42
CA ALA A 48 -3.82 1.71 -3.52
C ALA A 48 -2.88 2.86 -3.90
N ALA A 49 -3.41 4.08 -4.03
CA ALA A 49 -2.60 5.27 -4.30
C ALA A 49 -1.54 5.51 -3.22
N MET A 50 -1.92 5.37 -1.94
CA MET A 50 -1.01 5.52 -0.81
C MET A 50 0.10 4.45 -0.81
N LYS A 51 -0.24 3.21 -1.13
CA LYS A 51 0.74 2.11 -1.23
C LYS A 51 1.71 2.32 -2.40
N LEU A 52 1.22 2.76 -3.55
CA LEU A 52 2.08 3.11 -4.68
C LEU A 52 3.02 4.28 -4.35
N ASN A 53 2.53 5.28 -3.61
CA ASN A 53 3.37 6.38 -3.15
C ASN A 53 4.47 5.92 -2.19
N ALA A 54 4.15 5.00 -1.28
CA ALA A 54 5.13 4.41 -0.37
C ALA A 54 6.21 3.63 -1.13
N ILE A 55 5.83 2.82 -2.11
CA ILE A 55 6.77 2.05 -2.95
C ILE A 55 7.65 2.99 -3.79
N ALA A 56 7.07 4.03 -4.38
CA ALA A 56 7.80 5.01 -5.19
C ALA A 56 8.80 5.83 -4.38
N GLY A 57 8.45 6.14 -3.13
CA GLY A 57 9.30 6.94 -2.23
C GLY A 57 10.32 6.11 -1.45
N ASN A 58 9.95 4.92 -1.00
CA ASN A 58 10.82 4.02 -0.23
C ASN A 58 10.42 2.56 -0.47
N GLY A 59 11.03 1.92 -1.43
CA GLY A 59 10.77 0.54 -1.85
C GLY A 59 11.39 -0.53 -0.96
N THR A 60 11.56 -0.28 0.34
CA THR A 60 12.16 -1.24 1.29
C THR A 60 11.15 -2.12 2.02
N ARG A 61 9.88 -1.69 2.09
CA ARG A 61 8.85 -2.36 2.88
C ARG A 61 8.11 -3.41 2.04
N ILE A 62 8.39 -4.67 2.33
CA ILE A 62 7.77 -5.82 1.64
C ILE A 62 6.24 -5.79 1.73
N LYS A 63 5.68 -5.30 2.84
CA LYS A 63 4.22 -5.25 3.06
C LYS A 63 3.50 -4.41 2.02
N ASP A 64 4.09 -3.30 1.58
CA ASP A 64 3.47 -2.43 0.58
C ASP A 64 3.32 -3.15 -0.77
N PHE A 65 4.31 -3.94 -1.15
CA PHE A 65 4.25 -4.77 -2.37
C PHE A 65 3.21 -5.89 -2.26
N ILE A 66 3.12 -6.53 -1.09
CA ILE A 66 2.12 -7.56 -0.81
C ILE A 66 0.72 -6.96 -0.91
N ASP A 67 0.48 -5.82 -0.29
CA ASP A 67 -0.81 -5.13 -0.30
C ASP A 67 -1.24 -4.77 -1.73
N ILE A 68 -0.33 -4.23 -2.54
CA ILE A 68 -0.60 -3.92 -3.94
C ILE A 68 -0.93 -5.18 -4.73
N ALA A 69 -0.19 -6.25 -4.52
CA ALA A 69 -0.47 -7.53 -5.18
C ALA A 69 -1.87 -8.07 -4.85
N TYR A 70 -2.29 -7.99 -3.60
CA TYR A 70 -3.66 -8.41 -3.20
C TYR A 70 -4.73 -7.48 -3.74
N LEU A 71 -4.50 -6.17 -3.74
CA LEU A 71 -5.45 -5.20 -4.29
C LEU A 71 -5.70 -5.40 -5.79
N SER A 72 -4.77 -6.03 -6.51
CA SER A 72 -4.91 -6.29 -7.94
C SER A 72 -6.09 -7.20 -8.31
N SER A 73 -6.66 -7.91 -7.35
CA SER A 73 -7.90 -8.66 -7.55
C SER A 73 -9.15 -7.76 -7.61
N TYR A 74 -9.05 -6.57 -7.06
CA TYR A 74 -10.17 -5.62 -6.96
C TYR A 74 -10.04 -4.43 -7.91
N LEU A 75 -8.80 -4.01 -8.16
CA LEU A 75 -8.46 -2.87 -9.01
C LEU A 75 -7.44 -3.29 -10.06
N SER A 76 -7.60 -2.81 -11.29
CA SER A 76 -6.51 -2.93 -12.28
C SER A 76 -5.33 -2.03 -11.89
N PHE A 77 -4.15 -2.35 -12.39
CA PHE A 77 -2.99 -1.51 -12.14
C PHE A 77 -3.15 -0.10 -12.73
N GLU A 78 -3.81 0.00 -13.87
CA GLU A 78 -4.15 1.28 -14.50
C GLU A 78 -5.04 2.14 -13.58
N GLU A 79 -6.05 1.54 -12.94
CA GLU A 79 -6.89 2.25 -11.96
C GLU A 79 -6.07 2.74 -10.77
N MET A 80 -5.13 1.93 -10.28
CA MET A 80 -4.24 2.31 -9.18
C MET A 80 -3.30 3.44 -9.55
N LEU A 81 -2.71 3.39 -10.76
CA LEU A 81 -1.83 4.45 -11.27
C LEU A 81 -2.58 5.76 -11.47
N HIS A 82 -3.80 5.70 -11.97
CA HIS A 82 -4.65 6.88 -12.12
C HIS A 82 -5.00 7.51 -10.78
N ALA A 83 -5.33 6.69 -9.78
CA ALA A 83 -5.57 7.14 -8.41
C ALA A 83 -4.31 7.82 -7.81
N TYR A 84 -3.15 7.26 -8.05
CA TYR A 84 -1.87 7.85 -7.63
C TYR A 84 -1.66 9.23 -8.25
N GLU A 85 -1.86 9.37 -9.56
CA GLU A 85 -1.73 10.65 -10.26
C GLU A 85 -2.68 11.73 -9.72
N GLN A 86 -3.94 11.35 -9.50
CA GLN A 86 -4.94 12.26 -8.95
C GLN A 86 -4.62 12.70 -7.52
N LYS A 87 -4.18 11.77 -6.68
CA LYS A 87 -3.92 12.04 -5.26
C LYS A 87 -2.65 12.86 -5.03
N TYR A 88 -1.58 12.53 -5.72
CA TYR A 88 -0.25 13.12 -5.48
C TYR A 88 0.19 14.10 -6.55
N LYS A 89 -0.58 14.24 -7.64
CA LYS A 89 -0.24 15.09 -8.81
C LYS A 89 1.17 14.84 -9.30
N ALA A 90 1.53 13.56 -9.41
CA ALA A 90 2.86 13.11 -9.75
C ALA A 90 2.81 12.15 -10.95
N ASN A 91 3.95 11.95 -11.59
CA ASN A 91 4.07 11.08 -12.76
C ASN A 91 4.02 9.61 -12.34
N SER A 92 3.07 8.86 -12.86
CA SER A 92 2.86 7.44 -12.57
C SER A 92 3.93 6.50 -13.16
N VAL A 93 4.84 7.00 -13.98
CA VAL A 93 5.98 6.20 -14.47
C VAL A 93 6.86 5.70 -13.32
N ILE A 94 6.97 6.47 -12.23
CA ILE A 94 7.76 6.08 -11.07
C ILE A 94 7.19 4.83 -10.40
N PRO A 95 5.94 4.81 -9.91
CA PRO A 95 5.37 3.58 -9.33
C PRO A 95 5.20 2.46 -10.36
N LEU A 96 4.94 2.78 -11.64
CA LEU A 96 4.86 1.77 -12.70
C LEU A 96 6.13 0.93 -12.80
N LYS A 97 7.30 1.57 -12.68
CA LYS A 97 8.59 0.87 -12.68
C LYS A 97 8.92 0.27 -11.32
N ALA A 98 8.58 0.96 -10.25
CA ALA A 98 8.97 0.60 -8.88
C ALA A 98 8.33 -0.71 -8.40
N ILE A 99 7.13 -1.08 -8.84
CA ILE A 99 6.46 -2.31 -8.39
C ILE A 99 7.21 -3.59 -8.79
N THR A 100 8.10 -3.54 -9.75
CA THR A 100 8.94 -4.67 -10.16
C THR A 100 10.41 -4.48 -9.83
N TYR A 101 10.74 -3.46 -9.03
CA TYR A 101 12.08 -3.24 -8.49
C TYR A 101 12.11 -3.68 -7.02
N TRP A 102 12.79 -4.80 -6.73
CA TRP A 102 12.76 -5.44 -5.41
C TRP A 102 14.13 -5.52 -4.73
N ASP A 103 15.16 -4.92 -5.32
CA ASP A 103 16.53 -5.01 -4.82
C ASP A 103 16.70 -4.37 -3.43
N ASP A 104 15.88 -3.37 -3.10
CA ASP A 104 15.92 -2.66 -1.83
C ASP A 104 15.00 -3.23 -0.75
N ILE A 105 14.22 -4.27 -1.07
CA ILE A 105 13.28 -4.85 -0.10
C ILE A 105 14.01 -5.51 1.07
N ASN A 106 13.58 -5.16 2.28
CA ASN A 106 13.99 -5.85 3.49
C ASN A 106 13.15 -7.11 3.69
N PHE A 107 13.66 -8.26 3.25
CA PHE A 107 12.99 -9.55 3.39
C PHE A 107 13.01 -10.11 4.81
N SER A 108 13.78 -9.54 5.72
CA SER A 108 13.81 -9.94 7.13
C SER A 108 12.70 -9.26 7.96
N GLU A 109 11.94 -8.33 7.39
CA GLU A 109 10.81 -7.70 8.07
C GLU A 109 9.73 -8.76 8.39
N PRO A 110 9.24 -8.82 9.66
CA PRO A 110 8.20 -9.76 10.04
C PRO A 110 6.89 -9.48 9.28
N ILE A 111 6.30 -10.54 8.71
CA ILE A 111 5.02 -10.45 8.01
C ILE A 111 3.98 -11.20 8.83
N ARG A 112 2.90 -10.51 9.21
CA ARG A 112 1.72 -11.11 9.83
C ARG A 112 0.59 -11.16 8.82
N MET A 113 0.14 -12.35 8.48
CA MET A 113 -0.95 -12.58 7.54
C MET A 113 -2.02 -13.45 8.18
N LEU A 114 -3.27 -13.31 7.74
CA LEU A 114 -4.37 -14.16 8.19
C LEU A 114 -4.12 -15.63 7.86
N ASP A 115 -3.50 -15.90 6.73
CA ASP A 115 -3.06 -17.24 6.34
C ASP A 115 -1.58 -17.21 5.91
N ALA A 116 -0.69 -17.25 6.90
CA ALA A 116 0.75 -17.25 6.67
C ALA A 116 1.26 -18.54 6.01
N SER A 117 0.50 -19.65 6.10
CA SER A 117 0.89 -20.94 5.53
C SER A 117 0.94 -20.93 4.00
N THR A 118 0.17 -20.07 3.37
CA THR A 118 0.08 -19.93 1.91
C THR A 118 1.01 -18.88 1.33
N PHE A 119 1.69 -18.10 2.17
CA PHE A 119 2.56 -17.03 1.70
C PHE A 119 3.78 -17.59 0.97
N ARG A 120 4.00 -17.07 -0.24
CA ARG A 120 5.20 -17.32 -1.06
C ARG A 120 5.53 -16.04 -1.81
N TRP A 121 6.72 -15.48 -1.57
CA TRP A 121 7.17 -14.27 -2.26
C TRP A 121 7.11 -14.42 -3.78
N GLN A 122 7.48 -15.58 -4.30
CA GLN A 122 7.45 -15.86 -5.74
C GLN A 122 6.05 -15.69 -6.36
N LYS A 123 4.99 -15.94 -5.59
CA LYS A 123 3.61 -15.68 -6.05
C LYS A 123 3.33 -14.18 -6.13
N ILE A 124 3.83 -13.42 -5.17
CA ILE A 124 3.73 -11.95 -5.18
C ILE A 124 4.48 -11.37 -6.38
N GLU A 125 5.73 -11.78 -6.57
CA GLU A 125 6.54 -11.39 -7.73
C GLU A 125 5.82 -11.63 -9.05
N LYS A 126 5.33 -12.84 -9.25
CA LYS A 126 4.59 -13.20 -10.47
C LYS A 126 3.40 -12.27 -10.68
N ARG A 127 2.64 -12.01 -9.64
CA ARG A 127 1.46 -11.13 -9.70
C ARG A 127 1.84 -9.69 -10.05
N LEU A 128 2.88 -9.15 -9.44
CA LEU A 128 3.37 -7.80 -9.74
C LEU A 128 3.87 -7.66 -11.18
N ARG A 129 4.55 -8.68 -11.70
CA ARG A 129 4.94 -8.72 -13.13
C ARG A 129 3.73 -8.76 -14.05
N GLU A 130 2.72 -9.55 -13.72
CA GLU A 130 1.47 -9.61 -14.50
C GLU A 130 0.74 -8.27 -14.50
N MET A 131 0.66 -7.59 -13.36
CA MET A 131 0.07 -6.26 -13.26
C MET A 131 0.77 -5.26 -14.18
N GLN A 132 2.10 -5.24 -14.17
CA GLN A 132 2.87 -4.35 -15.04
C GLN A 132 2.71 -4.69 -16.53
N ARG A 133 2.64 -5.98 -16.85
CA ARG A 133 2.48 -6.45 -18.22
C ARG A 133 1.06 -6.22 -18.78
N PHE A 134 0.05 -6.36 -17.93
CA PHE A 134 -1.36 -6.22 -18.29
C PHE A 134 -2.06 -5.23 -17.38
N PRO A 135 -1.70 -3.93 -17.45
CA PRO A 135 -2.15 -2.94 -16.46
C PRO A 135 -3.66 -2.69 -16.46
N ASN A 136 -4.35 -2.99 -17.54
CA ASN A 136 -5.81 -2.82 -17.68
C ASN A 136 -6.63 -4.01 -17.14
N LYS A 137 -5.97 -5.05 -16.61
CA LYS A 137 -6.65 -6.25 -16.11
C LYS A 137 -6.58 -6.35 -14.60
N LYS A 138 -7.65 -6.85 -14.00
CA LYS A 138 -7.61 -7.36 -12.63
C LYS A 138 -6.95 -8.74 -12.63
N ILE A 139 -6.10 -8.99 -11.65
CA ILE A 139 -5.39 -10.26 -11.52
C ILE A 139 -6.11 -11.10 -10.46
N LEU A 140 -6.80 -12.09 -10.89
CA LEU A 140 -7.60 -12.96 -10.02
C LEU A 140 -6.80 -14.13 -9.44
#